data_5eca74d6c19bc539c599c3edf4a44b58
#
_entry.id   5eca74d6c19bc539c599c3edf4a44b58
#
_cell.length_a   1.000
_cell.length_b   1.000
_cell.length_c   1.000
_cell.angle_alpha   90.00
_cell.angle_beta   90.00
_cell.angle_gamma   90.00
#
_symmetry.space_group_name_H-M   'P 1'
#
loop_
_entity.id
_entity.type
_entity.pdbx_description
1 polymer ?
#
loop_
_entity_poly.entity_id
_entity_poly.type
_entity_poly.pdbx_seq_one_letter_code
_entity_poly.pdbx_strand_id
1 'polypeptide(L)'
;MPRLSLSKVAQVNQSDSYISLPGDIGNLEPLIFEANINPNFVIRKREDSRIMAALTPQVMIRMYDEHSFPVRTPSYIPQLSIYYLNGSPLSSRHTTFFARLAHHSNGQDGSFYAESEDGEPRINLKTGDFSTNFIELGLIRTSYGYRKNAVKFFKSSFEIHPRYWMNSTLRGRYSGFRWHNSFIVYKLPLSFGAENRKSNFSVKAETFWMLDSINDWDTFDFKRFNGMLTLYYHPNFLEDIGFFVRFYHGADYYNIYFDRRIDFIQFGLMTEILRF
;
A
#
# COMPACT_ATOMS: atom_id res chain seq x y z
N MET A 1 14.02 22.13 -15.29
CA MET A 1 12.92 21.40 -14.62
C MET A 1 13.40 20.02 -14.29
N PRO A 2 13.20 19.51 -13.08
CA PRO A 2 13.50 18.10 -12.80
C PRO A 2 12.58 17.23 -13.66
N ARG A 3 13.18 16.36 -14.47
CA ARG A 3 12.47 15.38 -15.28
C ARG A 3 11.90 14.30 -14.33
N LEU A 4 10.58 14.16 -14.22
CA LEU A 4 10.02 13.00 -13.51
C LEU A 4 10.17 11.79 -14.42
N SER A 5 11.09 10.91 -14.06
CA SER A 5 11.28 9.64 -14.77
C SER A 5 10.12 8.69 -14.45
N LEU A 6 9.83 7.77 -15.37
CA LEU A 6 8.81 6.74 -15.17
C LEU A 6 9.09 5.88 -13.92
N SER A 7 10.37 5.70 -13.55
CA SER A 7 10.75 5.01 -12.31
C SER A 7 10.28 5.72 -11.04
N LYS A 8 10.28 7.05 -11.01
CA LYS A 8 9.72 7.82 -9.88
C LYS A 8 8.20 7.69 -9.80
N VAL A 9 7.51 7.67 -10.94
CA VAL A 9 6.06 7.38 -10.98
C VAL A 9 5.76 5.98 -10.46
N ALA A 10 6.59 4.99 -10.83
CA ALA A 10 6.45 3.63 -10.35
C ALA A 10 6.67 3.53 -8.83
N GLN A 11 7.68 4.22 -8.28
CA GLN A 11 7.90 4.28 -6.83
C GLN A 11 6.67 4.80 -6.08
N VAL A 12 5.99 5.82 -6.61
CA VAL A 12 4.76 6.36 -6.01
C VAL A 12 3.59 5.36 -6.06
N ASN A 13 3.56 4.48 -7.07
CA ASN A 13 2.51 3.46 -7.22
C ASN A 13 2.73 2.23 -6.33
N GLN A 14 3.87 2.12 -5.70
CA GLN A 14 4.19 1.01 -4.83
C GLN A 14 3.97 1.39 -3.37
N SER A 15 3.85 0.38 -2.51
CA SER A 15 3.76 0.59 -1.08
C SER A 15 5.07 1.17 -0.55
N ASP A 16 4.97 1.98 0.50
CA ASP A 16 6.15 2.54 1.17
C ASP A 16 6.94 1.44 1.90
N SER A 17 8.26 1.51 1.86
CA SER A 17 9.09 0.72 2.77
C SER A 17 9.19 1.45 4.10
N TYR A 18 8.75 0.79 5.18
CA TYR A 18 8.69 1.40 6.51
C TYR A 18 8.89 0.38 7.62
N ILE A 19 9.13 0.90 8.82
CA ILE A 19 9.03 0.18 10.08
C ILE A 19 8.26 1.06 11.06
N SER A 20 7.19 0.51 11.68
CA SER A 20 6.46 1.19 12.74
C SER A 20 7.23 1.11 14.06
N LEU A 21 6.93 2.04 14.95
CA LEU A 21 7.40 2.03 16.33
C LEU A 21 6.31 1.41 17.21
N PRO A 22 6.64 0.89 18.40
CA PRO A 22 5.66 0.43 19.37
C PRO A 22 4.71 1.57 19.80
N GLY A 23 3.49 1.22 20.19
CA GLY A 23 2.54 2.17 20.77
C GLY A 23 1.46 2.67 19.79
N ASP A 24 1.07 1.85 18.84
CA ASP A 24 -0.10 2.11 17.99
C ASP A 24 -1.35 2.36 18.86
N ILE A 25 -2.17 3.34 18.45
CA ILE A 25 -3.40 3.72 19.16
C ILE A 25 -4.58 3.22 18.33
N GLY A 26 -5.45 2.41 18.94
CA GLY A 26 -6.63 1.88 18.27
C GLY A 26 -6.96 0.45 18.68
N ASN A 27 -7.53 -0.32 17.77
CA ASN A 27 -7.92 -1.72 17.99
C ASN A 27 -7.03 -2.74 17.26
N LEU A 28 -5.91 -2.30 16.70
CA LEU A 28 -4.86 -3.22 16.23
C LEU A 28 -4.30 -4.00 17.43
N GLU A 29 -3.97 -5.28 17.23
CA GLU A 29 -3.26 -6.03 18.27
C GLU A 29 -1.95 -5.33 18.63
N PRO A 30 -1.54 -5.28 19.91
CA PRO A 30 -0.30 -4.63 20.32
C PRO A 30 0.90 -5.19 19.55
N LEU A 31 1.65 -4.31 18.89
CA LEU A 31 2.83 -4.66 18.10
C LEU A 31 4.09 -4.04 18.71
N ILE A 32 5.18 -4.79 18.67
CA ILE A 32 6.52 -4.24 18.83
C ILE A 32 6.89 -3.45 17.57
N PHE A 33 6.59 -4.00 16.39
CA PHE A 33 6.67 -3.28 15.12
C PHE A 33 5.85 -3.98 14.03
N GLU A 34 5.49 -3.20 13.02
CA GLU A 34 5.14 -3.68 11.69
C GLU A 34 6.17 -3.16 10.69
N ALA A 35 6.69 -4.02 9.84
CA ALA A 35 7.61 -3.62 8.77
C ALA A 35 7.06 -4.02 7.42
N ASN A 36 7.19 -3.13 6.44
CA ASN A 36 6.94 -3.39 5.03
C ASN A 36 8.24 -3.19 4.24
N ILE A 37 8.75 -4.25 3.67
CA ILE A 37 9.98 -4.25 2.86
C ILE A 37 9.57 -4.38 1.41
N ASN A 38 9.86 -3.34 0.61
CA ASN A 38 9.32 -3.20 -0.73
C ASN A 38 10.40 -2.76 -1.75
N PRO A 39 11.43 -3.59 -2.01
CA PRO A 39 12.46 -3.27 -2.99
C PRO A 39 11.94 -3.32 -4.41
N ASN A 40 12.47 -2.45 -5.29
CA ASN A 40 12.04 -2.32 -6.67
C ASN A 40 13.18 -2.62 -7.65
N PHE A 41 13.02 -3.67 -8.43
CA PHE A 41 13.91 -4.01 -9.54
C PHE A 41 13.33 -3.48 -10.85
N VAL A 42 13.92 -2.37 -11.33
CA VAL A 42 13.45 -1.67 -12.52
C VAL A 42 14.01 -2.34 -13.78
N ILE A 43 13.13 -2.68 -14.70
CA ILE A 43 13.43 -3.29 -15.99
C ILE A 43 13.03 -2.29 -17.09
N ARG A 44 14.04 -1.67 -17.74
CA ARG A 44 13.83 -0.69 -18.81
C ARG A 44 15.00 -0.67 -19.76
N LYS A 45 14.76 -0.31 -21.02
CA LYS A 45 15.82 -0.21 -22.02
C LYS A 45 16.72 1.02 -21.79
N ARG A 46 16.12 2.18 -21.47
CA ARG A 46 16.80 3.46 -21.22
C ARG A 46 15.98 4.29 -20.21
N GLU A 47 16.60 5.32 -19.61
CA GLU A 47 15.96 6.20 -18.64
C GLU A 47 14.75 6.98 -19.19
N ASP A 48 14.78 7.33 -20.47
CA ASP A 48 13.74 8.05 -21.19
C ASP A 48 12.70 7.13 -21.84
N SER A 49 12.75 5.83 -21.59
CA SER A 49 11.79 4.86 -22.12
C SER A 49 10.38 5.19 -21.64
N ARG A 50 9.40 5.14 -22.56
CA ARG A 50 7.98 5.31 -22.25
C ARG A 50 7.34 4.07 -21.66
N ILE A 51 8.01 2.92 -21.78
CA ILE A 51 7.59 1.63 -21.20
C ILE A 51 8.66 1.18 -20.23
N MET A 52 8.22 0.70 -19.08
CA MET A 52 9.07 0.17 -18.03
C MET A 52 8.32 -0.93 -17.29
N ALA A 53 9.03 -1.96 -16.85
CA ALA A 53 8.51 -2.90 -15.89
C ALA A 53 9.26 -2.76 -14.55
N ALA A 54 8.61 -3.18 -13.47
CA ALA A 54 9.20 -3.27 -12.15
C ALA A 54 8.79 -4.59 -11.50
N LEU A 55 9.78 -5.34 -11.03
CA LEU A 55 9.57 -6.51 -10.17
C LEU A 55 9.76 -6.07 -8.72
N THR A 56 8.79 -6.38 -7.87
CA THR A 56 8.75 -5.94 -6.49
C THR A 56 8.42 -7.13 -5.58
N PRO A 57 9.40 -7.76 -4.92
CA PRO A 57 9.17 -8.82 -3.93
C PRO A 57 8.83 -8.17 -2.57
N GLN A 58 7.60 -7.71 -2.41
CA GLN A 58 7.13 -7.10 -1.17
C GLN A 58 6.94 -8.15 -0.09
N VAL A 59 7.42 -7.84 1.12
CA VAL A 59 7.21 -8.65 2.32
C VAL A 59 6.76 -7.74 3.45
N MET A 60 5.68 -8.10 4.12
CA MET A 60 5.19 -7.41 5.32
C MET A 60 5.28 -8.34 6.52
N ILE A 61 5.74 -7.82 7.65
CA ILE A 61 6.03 -8.57 8.89
C ILE A 61 5.42 -7.82 10.07
N ARG A 62 4.76 -8.56 10.98
CA ARG A 62 4.31 -8.06 12.29
C ARG A 62 4.97 -8.84 13.41
N MET A 63 5.64 -8.15 14.34
CA MET A 63 6.11 -8.70 15.61
C MET A 63 5.16 -8.25 16.71
N TYR A 64 4.55 -9.21 17.40
CA TYR A 64 3.51 -8.96 18.39
C TYR A 64 4.11 -8.73 19.78
N ASP A 65 3.50 -7.86 20.58
CA ASP A 65 3.86 -7.64 21.99
C ASP A 65 3.19 -8.71 22.86
N GLU A 66 3.68 -9.94 22.72
CA GLU A 66 3.27 -11.13 23.45
C GLU A 66 4.49 -11.80 24.06
N HIS A 67 4.28 -12.80 24.90
CA HIS A 67 5.39 -13.60 25.45
C HIS A 67 6.27 -14.15 24.32
N SER A 68 7.60 -13.90 24.45
CA SER A 68 8.62 -14.26 23.43
C SER A 68 8.56 -13.47 22.11
N PHE A 69 7.79 -12.38 22.03
CA PHE A 69 7.68 -11.48 20.88
C PHE A 69 7.55 -12.21 19.52
N PRO A 70 6.50 -13.01 19.32
CA PRO A 70 6.41 -13.84 18.15
C PRO A 70 6.25 -13.01 16.87
N VAL A 71 6.94 -13.43 15.81
CA VAL A 71 6.64 -13.01 14.45
C VAL A 71 5.68 -14.04 13.86
N ARG A 72 4.42 -13.64 13.66
CA ARG A 72 3.44 -14.48 12.98
C ARG A 72 3.69 -14.45 11.48
N THR A 73 3.01 -15.34 10.75
CA THR A 73 3.23 -15.57 9.33
C THR A 73 3.28 -14.28 8.49
N PRO A 74 4.40 -13.97 7.81
CA PRO A 74 4.53 -12.78 6.97
C PRO A 74 3.53 -12.77 5.82
N SER A 75 3.22 -11.58 5.31
CA SER A 75 2.57 -11.42 4.01
C SER A 75 3.63 -11.35 2.91
N TYR A 76 3.63 -12.31 2.00
CA TYR A 76 4.46 -12.32 0.81
C TYR A 76 3.65 -11.81 -0.37
N ILE A 77 4.08 -10.69 -0.98
CA ILE A 77 3.34 -10.04 -2.07
C ILE A 77 4.29 -9.75 -3.24
N PRO A 78 4.86 -10.79 -3.88
CA PRO A 78 5.65 -10.58 -5.11
C PRO A 78 4.74 -10.07 -6.22
N GLN A 79 5.21 -9.04 -6.94
CA GLN A 79 4.43 -8.38 -7.97
C GLN A 79 5.28 -7.94 -9.14
N LEU A 80 4.70 -8.04 -10.34
CA LEU A 80 5.24 -7.52 -11.59
C LEU A 80 4.32 -6.42 -12.09
N SER A 81 4.85 -5.21 -12.25
CA SER A 81 4.12 -4.07 -12.76
C SER A 81 4.70 -3.59 -14.08
N ILE A 82 3.85 -3.24 -15.04
CA ILE A 82 4.23 -2.63 -16.32
C ILE A 82 3.62 -1.23 -16.36
N TYR A 83 4.41 -0.24 -16.77
CA TYR A 83 4.03 1.17 -16.84
C TYR A 83 4.20 1.69 -18.26
N TYR A 84 3.22 2.46 -18.72
CA TYR A 84 3.25 3.16 -20.01
C TYR A 84 2.98 4.64 -19.82
N LEU A 85 3.96 5.48 -20.16
CA LEU A 85 3.84 6.93 -20.11
C LEU A 85 3.11 7.45 -21.36
N ASN A 86 1.92 8.00 -21.18
CA ASN A 86 1.16 8.68 -22.23
C ASN A 86 1.46 10.18 -22.19
N GLY A 87 1.81 10.73 -23.35
CA GLY A 87 2.15 12.14 -23.50
C GLY A 87 3.66 12.41 -23.50
N SER A 88 4.02 13.70 -23.43
CA SER A 88 5.43 14.13 -23.44
C SER A 88 6.03 14.05 -22.02
N PRO A 89 7.22 13.44 -21.86
CA PRO A 89 7.93 13.46 -20.57
C PRO A 89 8.34 14.86 -20.11
N LEU A 90 8.28 15.85 -21.00
CA LEU A 90 8.59 17.25 -20.72
C LEU A 90 7.35 18.06 -20.29
N SER A 91 6.16 17.48 -20.38
CA SER A 91 4.93 18.14 -19.94
C SER A 91 4.89 18.26 -18.42
N SER A 92 4.36 19.38 -17.92
CA SER A 92 4.07 19.58 -16.49
C SER A 92 2.90 18.68 -15.99
N ARG A 93 2.18 18.05 -16.90
CA ARG A 93 1.08 17.11 -16.62
C ARG A 93 1.18 15.94 -17.58
N HIS A 94 1.16 14.74 -17.04
CA HIS A 94 1.11 13.52 -17.86
C HIS A 94 0.33 12.43 -17.14
N THR A 95 -0.09 11.44 -17.92
CA THR A 95 -0.80 10.26 -17.43
C THR A 95 0.08 9.04 -17.69
N THR A 96 0.21 8.20 -16.69
CA THR A 96 0.86 6.90 -16.80
C THR A 96 -0.20 5.83 -16.61
N PHE A 97 -0.35 4.92 -17.55
CA PHE A 97 -1.14 3.71 -17.38
C PHE A 97 -0.26 2.62 -16.76
N PHE A 98 -0.86 1.77 -15.97
CA PHE A 98 -0.16 0.61 -15.43
C PHE A 98 -1.05 -0.62 -15.37
N ALA A 99 -0.39 -1.76 -15.44
CA ALA A 99 -0.93 -3.08 -15.15
C ALA A 99 -0.02 -3.76 -14.16
N ARG A 100 -0.58 -4.43 -13.16
CA ARG A 100 0.14 -5.19 -12.14
C ARG A 100 -0.43 -6.60 -12.09
N LEU A 101 0.44 -7.59 -12.01
CA LEU A 101 0.14 -8.95 -11.62
C LEU A 101 0.82 -9.22 -10.29
N ALA A 102 0.08 -9.72 -9.31
CA ALA A 102 0.61 -9.98 -7.98
C ALA A 102 0.06 -11.27 -7.40
N HIS A 103 0.88 -11.87 -6.54
CA HIS A 103 0.52 -12.96 -5.64
C HIS A 103 0.49 -12.41 -4.21
N HIS A 104 -0.47 -12.83 -3.39
CA HIS A 104 -0.49 -12.52 -1.96
C HIS A 104 -0.75 -13.79 -1.16
N SER A 105 0.21 -14.19 -0.35
CA SER A 105 0.10 -15.37 0.50
C SER A 105 0.81 -15.18 1.83
N ASN A 106 0.49 -16.06 2.79
CA ASN A 106 1.20 -16.12 4.07
C ASN A 106 2.20 -17.28 4.16
N GLY A 107 2.34 -18.08 3.10
CA GLY A 107 3.28 -19.20 3.05
C GLY A 107 2.97 -20.35 3.98
N GLN A 108 1.73 -20.45 4.48
CA GLN A 108 1.26 -21.55 5.31
C GLN A 108 0.43 -22.54 4.48
N ASP A 109 0.35 -23.78 4.95
CA ASP A 109 -0.38 -24.90 4.30
C ASP A 109 -1.38 -25.61 5.24
N GLY A 110 -1.58 -25.10 6.45
CA GLY A 110 -2.54 -25.63 7.40
C GLY A 110 -3.99 -25.32 7.02
N SER A 111 -4.93 -26.07 7.61
CA SER A 111 -6.36 -25.81 7.40
C SER A 111 -6.73 -24.37 7.74
N PHE A 112 -7.52 -23.72 6.86
CA PHE A 112 -7.99 -22.35 7.04
C PHE A 112 -8.79 -22.16 8.33
N TYR A 113 -9.57 -23.18 8.69
CA TYR A 113 -10.30 -23.21 9.95
C TYR A 113 -9.63 -24.17 10.94
N ALA A 114 -9.65 -23.79 12.22
CA ALA A 114 -9.36 -24.65 13.35
C ALA A 114 -10.64 -24.81 14.17
N GLU A 115 -10.82 -25.98 14.79
CA GLU A 115 -11.88 -26.19 15.78
C GLU A 115 -11.56 -25.38 17.03
N SER A 116 -12.52 -24.61 17.51
CA SER A 116 -12.43 -23.94 18.80
C SER A 116 -12.90 -24.87 19.91
N GLU A 117 -12.64 -24.50 21.16
CA GLU A 117 -13.10 -25.26 22.34
C GLU A 117 -14.63 -25.41 22.37
N ASP A 118 -15.37 -24.51 21.73
CA ASP A 118 -16.83 -24.51 21.63
C ASP A 118 -17.34 -25.36 20.44
N GLY A 119 -16.45 -25.98 19.67
CA GLY A 119 -16.77 -26.75 18.47
C GLY A 119 -17.11 -25.95 17.23
N GLU A 120 -17.06 -24.59 17.31
CA GLU A 120 -17.30 -23.70 16.18
C GLU A 120 -16.03 -23.49 15.36
N PRO A 121 -16.10 -23.51 14.01
CA PRO A 121 -14.94 -23.27 13.17
C PRO A 121 -14.49 -21.82 13.27
N ARG A 122 -13.25 -21.58 13.69
CA ARG A 122 -12.62 -20.25 13.71
C ARG A 122 -11.46 -20.18 12.74
N ILE A 123 -11.18 -18.99 12.19
CA ILE A 123 -10.02 -18.81 11.32
C ILE A 123 -8.74 -19.16 12.07
N ASN A 124 -7.95 -20.04 11.49
CA ASN A 124 -6.66 -20.49 12.04
C ASN A 124 -5.58 -19.44 11.78
N LEU A 125 -5.45 -18.50 12.68
CA LEU A 125 -4.50 -17.38 12.54
C LEU A 125 -3.02 -17.79 12.70
N LYS A 126 -2.74 -19.03 13.13
CA LYS A 126 -1.37 -19.50 13.39
C LYS A 126 -0.76 -20.20 12.17
N THR A 127 -1.50 -21.13 11.59
CA THR A 127 -0.99 -22.00 10.50
C THR A 127 -1.95 -22.11 9.31
N GLY A 128 -3.11 -21.42 9.38
CA GLY A 128 -4.09 -21.45 8.30
C GLY A 128 -3.53 -20.83 7.01
N ASP A 129 -3.83 -21.46 5.88
CA ASP A 129 -3.39 -21.02 4.58
C ASP A 129 -4.16 -19.78 4.11
N PHE A 130 -3.44 -18.84 3.55
CA PHE A 130 -4.00 -17.68 2.85
C PHE A 130 -3.26 -17.49 1.53
N SER A 131 -3.98 -17.57 0.43
CA SER A 131 -3.38 -17.39 -0.89
C SER A 131 -4.37 -16.85 -1.91
N THR A 132 -3.97 -15.80 -2.61
CA THR A 132 -4.71 -15.21 -3.72
C THR A 132 -3.77 -14.59 -4.74
N ASN A 133 -4.21 -14.48 -6.00
CA ASN A 133 -3.53 -13.72 -7.04
C ASN A 133 -4.46 -12.65 -7.57
N PHE A 134 -3.90 -11.53 -7.99
CA PHE A 134 -4.70 -10.43 -8.53
C PHE A 134 -4.04 -9.72 -9.71
N ILE A 135 -4.90 -9.08 -10.48
CA ILE A 135 -4.52 -8.14 -11.53
C ILE A 135 -5.03 -6.76 -11.10
N GLU A 136 -4.19 -5.75 -11.15
CA GLU A 136 -4.58 -4.36 -10.96
C GLU A 136 -4.32 -3.57 -12.24
N LEU A 137 -5.34 -2.85 -12.72
CA LEU A 137 -5.27 -2.00 -13.89
C LEU A 137 -5.64 -0.58 -13.51
N GLY A 138 -4.84 0.40 -13.91
CA GLY A 138 -5.12 1.77 -13.51
C GLY A 138 -4.30 2.82 -14.23
N LEU A 139 -4.53 4.05 -13.77
CA LEU A 139 -3.82 5.23 -14.24
C LEU A 139 -3.29 6.07 -13.09
N ILE A 140 -2.20 6.77 -13.35
CA ILE A 140 -1.59 7.74 -12.45
C ILE A 140 -1.48 9.05 -13.19
N ARG A 141 -2.17 10.07 -12.70
CA ARG A 141 -2.05 11.43 -13.20
C ARG A 141 -1.07 12.20 -12.36
N THR A 142 -0.01 12.69 -13.00
CA THR A 142 1.04 13.49 -12.35
C THR A 142 0.92 14.94 -12.76
N SER A 143 1.07 15.86 -11.81
CA SER A 143 1.15 17.29 -12.09
C SER A 143 2.20 17.99 -11.23
N TYR A 144 2.93 18.94 -11.85
CA TYR A 144 3.93 19.78 -11.17
C TYR A 144 3.41 21.19 -11.04
N GLY A 145 3.63 21.81 -9.89
CA GLY A 145 3.40 23.23 -9.69
C GLY A 145 4.59 24.05 -10.18
N TYR A 146 4.37 25.00 -11.10
CA TYR A 146 5.43 25.83 -11.72
C TYR A 146 6.17 26.73 -10.72
N ARG A 147 5.56 27.15 -9.62
CA ARG A 147 6.14 28.09 -8.63
C ARG A 147 6.43 27.51 -7.23
N LYS A 148 5.91 26.34 -6.87
CA LYS A 148 5.98 25.82 -5.49
C LYS A 148 6.52 24.40 -5.37
N ASN A 149 7.14 23.87 -6.41
CA ASN A 149 7.80 22.53 -6.41
C ASN A 149 7.00 21.35 -5.84
N ALA A 150 5.70 21.53 -5.53
CA ALA A 150 4.83 20.44 -5.10
C ALA A 150 4.53 19.54 -6.29
N VAL A 151 4.78 18.25 -6.11
CA VAL A 151 4.39 17.22 -7.07
C VAL A 151 3.13 16.56 -6.56
N LYS A 152 2.10 16.52 -7.41
CA LYS A 152 0.83 15.88 -7.09
C LYS A 152 0.64 14.65 -7.94
N PHE A 153 0.20 13.57 -7.30
CA PHE A 153 -0.17 12.34 -7.97
C PHE A 153 -1.62 12.01 -7.61
N PHE A 154 -2.37 11.63 -8.60
CA PHE A 154 -3.68 11.01 -8.42
C PHE A 154 -3.65 9.65 -9.13
N LYS A 155 -3.93 8.59 -8.39
CA LYS A 155 -4.07 7.23 -8.92
C LYS A 155 -5.53 6.81 -8.82
N SER A 156 -6.03 6.12 -9.84
CA SER A 156 -7.27 5.37 -9.77
C SER A 156 -7.09 4.03 -10.49
N SER A 157 -7.55 2.94 -9.87
CA SER A 157 -7.34 1.58 -10.39
C SER A 157 -8.40 0.62 -9.92
N PHE A 158 -8.55 -0.47 -10.68
CA PHE A 158 -9.36 -1.63 -10.31
C PHE A 158 -8.43 -2.82 -10.06
N GLU A 159 -8.62 -3.46 -8.91
CA GLU A 159 -7.96 -4.70 -8.50
C GLU A 159 -8.96 -5.85 -8.59
N ILE A 160 -8.57 -6.90 -9.29
CA ILE A 160 -9.42 -8.05 -9.58
C ILE A 160 -8.70 -9.32 -9.15
N HIS A 161 -9.33 -10.10 -8.26
CA HIS A 161 -8.89 -11.44 -7.84
C HIS A 161 -9.77 -12.48 -8.54
N PRO A 162 -9.31 -13.10 -9.64
CA PRO A 162 -10.08 -14.13 -10.31
C PRO A 162 -10.39 -15.30 -9.37
N ARG A 163 -11.64 -15.74 -9.34
CA ARG A 163 -12.10 -16.80 -8.39
C ARG A 163 -11.26 -18.07 -8.43
N TYR A 164 -10.72 -18.42 -9.60
CA TYR A 164 -9.86 -19.60 -9.78
C TYR A 164 -8.41 -19.39 -9.31
N TRP A 165 -8.02 -18.14 -9.04
CA TRP A 165 -6.69 -17.76 -8.56
C TRP A 165 -6.66 -17.45 -7.05
N MET A 166 -7.78 -17.67 -6.40
CA MET A 166 -7.99 -17.43 -4.98
C MET A 166 -8.28 -18.76 -4.28
N ASN A 167 -7.74 -18.97 -3.08
CA ASN A 167 -8.11 -20.09 -2.24
C ASN A 167 -9.63 -20.14 -2.06
N SER A 168 -10.21 -21.33 -2.15
CA SER A 168 -11.67 -21.51 -2.12
C SER A 168 -12.32 -21.00 -0.83
N THR A 169 -11.62 -21.06 0.30
CA THR A 169 -12.06 -20.62 1.62
C THR A 169 -12.20 -19.09 1.73
N LEU A 170 -11.53 -18.32 0.86
CA LEU A 170 -11.61 -16.88 0.82
C LEU A 170 -12.81 -16.35 0.03
N ARG A 171 -13.45 -17.20 -0.79
CA ARG A 171 -14.54 -16.79 -1.70
C ARG A 171 -15.77 -16.35 -0.89
N GLY A 172 -16.30 -15.16 -1.24
CA GLY A 172 -17.44 -14.56 -0.57
C GLY A 172 -17.13 -13.87 0.76
N ARG A 173 -15.88 -13.94 1.25
CA ARG A 173 -15.40 -13.28 2.47
C ARG A 173 -14.29 -12.27 2.19
N TYR A 174 -13.37 -12.61 1.33
CA TYR A 174 -12.31 -11.71 0.85
C TYR A 174 -12.76 -11.06 -0.45
N SER A 175 -12.72 -9.73 -0.53
CA SER A 175 -13.18 -9.02 -1.71
C SER A 175 -12.31 -9.35 -2.93
N GLY A 176 -12.95 -9.83 -3.98
CA GLY A 176 -12.33 -10.16 -5.26
C GLY A 176 -12.37 -9.02 -6.28
N PHE A 177 -13.06 -7.92 -6.00
CA PHE A 177 -13.11 -6.75 -6.87
C PHE A 177 -13.11 -5.47 -6.07
N ARG A 178 -12.08 -4.63 -6.25
CA ARG A 178 -11.84 -3.41 -5.49
C ARG A 178 -11.55 -2.24 -6.40
N TRP A 179 -12.06 -1.08 -6.02
CA TRP A 179 -11.73 0.20 -6.64
C TRP A 179 -10.83 1.00 -5.72
N HIS A 180 -9.61 1.23 -6.17
CA HIS A 180 -8.58 1.96 -5.43
C HIS A 180 -8.44 3.40 -5.92
N ASN A 181 -8.28 4.33 -4.99
CA ASN A 181 -7.92 5.70 -5.28
C ASN A 181 -6.80 6.14 -4.33
N SER A 182 -5.86 6.92 -4.84
CA SER A 182 -4.80 7.51 -4.04
C SER A 182 -4.52 8.94 -4.52
N PHE A 183 -4.33 9.82 -3.55
CA PHE A 183 -3.92 11.20 -3.79
C PHE A 183 -2.71 11.53 -2.94
N ILE A 184 -1.63 11.97 -3.59
CA ILE A 184 -0.37 12.32 -2.95
C ILE A 184 0.00 13.75 -3.30
N VAL A 185 0.34 14.53 -2.28
CA VAL A 185 1.01 15.84 -2.43
C VAL A 185 2.37 15.72 -1.80
N TYR A 186 3.39 15.66 -2.65
CA TYR A 186 4.76 15.60 -2.21
C TYR A 186 5.33 16.99 -2.04
N LYS A 187 5.95 17.26 -0.88
CA LYS A 187 6.44 18.59 -0.44
C LYS A 187 5.32 19.63 -0.51
N LEU A 188 4.46 19.60 0.51
CA LEU A 188 3.36 20.55 0.65
C LEU A 188 3.86 21.99 0.48
N PRO A 189 3.13 22.85 -0.23
CA PRO A 189 3.54 24.25 -0.46
C PRO A 189 3.27 25.10 0.80
N LEU A 190 3.78 24.68 1.95
CA LEU A 190 3.69 25.43 3.19
C LEU A 190 4.83 26.45 3.23
N SER A 191 4.53 27.74 3.31
CA SER A 191 5.51 28.80 3.51
C SER A 191 5.55 29.20 4.98
N PHE A 192 6.51 28.69 5.71
CA PHE A 192 6.85 29.19 7.05
C PHE A 192 7.98 30.20 6.89
N GLY A 193 7.66 31.52 6.89
CA GLY A 193 8.64 32.60 6.82
C GLY A 193 8.94 33.13 5.43
N ALA A 194 9.79 34.20 5.35
CA ALA A 194 10.08 34.99 4.17
C ALA A 194 10.91 34.31 3.06
N GLU A 195 11.40 33.11 3.29
CA GLU A 195 12.19 32.35 2.31
C GLU A 195 11.36 31.25 1.64
N ASN A 196 11.51 31.11 0.32
CA ASN A 196 10.93 30.04 -0.52
C ASN A 196 11.53 28.66 -0.20
N ARG A 197 11.57 28.22 1.06
CA ARG A 197 12.04 26.89 1.44
C ARG A 197 10.99 25.84 1.09
N LYS A 198 11.46 24.74 0.51
CA LYS A 198 10.62 23.56 0.27
C LYS A 198 10.13 23.00 1.61
N SER A 199 8.85 22.73 1.70
CA SER A 199 8.32 22.04 2.88
C SER A 199 8.88 20.62 2.96
N ASN A 200 9.18 20.19 4.18
CA ASN A 200 9.59 18.83 4.47
C ASN A 200 8.40 17.89 4.74
N PHE A 201 7.18 18.38 4.56
CA PHE A 201 5.96 17.62 4.79
C PHE A 201 5.34 17.18 3.48
N SER A 202 4.85 15.95 3.46
CA SER A 202 4.06 15.36 2.37
C SER A 202 2.83 14.68 2.94
N VAL A 203 1.80 14.51 2.13
CA VAL A 203 0.56 13.83 2.53
C VAL A 203 0.15 12.83 1.46
N LYS A 204 -0.33 11.66 1.89
CA LYS A 204 -0.88 10.61 1.05
C LYS A 204 -2.22 10.17 1.63
N ALA A 205 -3.27 10.25 0.83
CA ALA A 205 -4.58 9.70 1.15
C ALA A 205 -4.84 8.54 0.19
N GLU A 206 -5.21 7.39 0.73
CA GLU A 206 -5.50 6.18 -0.02
C GLU A 206 -6.86 5.64 0.41
N THR A 207 -7.65 5.20 -0.55
CA THR A 207 -8.93 4.55 -0.27
C THR A 207 -9.13 3.38 -1.20
N PHE A 208 -9.86 2.36 -0.74
CA PHE A 208 -10.46 1.41 -1.64
C PHE A 208 -11.88 1.03 -1.19
N TRP A 209 -12.70 0.73 -2.18
CA TRP A 209 -14.06 0.27 -2.01
C TRP A 209 -14.19 -1.16 -2.53
N MET A 210 -14.77 -2.05 -1.75
CA MET A 210 -15.07 -3.44 -2.11
C MET A 210 -16.35 -3.46 -2.94
N LEU A 211 -16.26 -3.88 -4.22
CA LEU A 211 -17.35 -3.77 -5.18
C LEU A 211 -18.15 -5.06 -5.39
N ASP A 212 -17.58 -6.20 -5.03
CA ASP A 212 -18.20 -7.51 -5.20
C ASP A 212 -19.10 -7.90 -4.01
N SER A 213 -19.86 -8.99 -4.16
CA SER A 213 -20.71 -9.52 -3.09
C SER A 213 -19.86 -10.29 -2.09
N ILE A 214 -19.75 -9.75 -0.87
CA ILE A 214 -19.01 -10.34 0.26
C ILE A 214 -19.82 -10.21 1.55
N ASN A 215 -19.74 -11.20 2.42
CA ASN A 215 -20.27 -11.22 3.78
C ASN A 215 -21.75 -10.77 3.89
N ASP A 216 -22.54 -10.92 2.82
CA ASP A 216 -23.95 -10.44 2.73
C ASP A 216 -24.13 -8.95 3.04
N TRP A 217 -23.07 -8.14 2.89
CA TRP A 217 -23.13 -6.70 3.09
C TRP A 217 -23.84 -6.00 1.92
N ASP A 218 -24.69 -5.02 2.25
CA ASP A 218 -25.30 -4.16 1.24
C ASP A 218 -24.27 -3.43 0.39
N THR A 219 -24.64 -3.08 -0.84
CA THR A 219 -23.72 -2.44 -1.81
C THR A 219 -23.08 -1.16 -1.28
N PHE A 220 -23.80 -0.40 -0.47
CA PHE A 220 -23.32 0.86 0.13
C PHE A 220 -23.00 0.74 1.63
N ASP A 221 -22.86 -0.48 2.16
CA ASP A 221 -22.42 -0.65 3.54
C ASP A 221 -21.02 -0.04 3.73
N PHE A 222 -20.88 0.82 4.74
CA PHE A 222 -19.61 1.48 5.06
C PHE A 222 -18.48 0.48 5.42
N LYS A 223 -18.82 -0.74 5.80
CA LYS A 223 -17.86 -1.84 5.98
C LYS A 223 -17.07 -2.16 4.71
N ARG A 224 -17.55 -1.76 3.52
CA ARG A 224 -16.84 -1.92 2.24
C ARG A 224 -15.77 -0.87 2.01
N PHE A 225 -15.82 0.24 2.74
CA PHE A 225 -14.87 1.33 2.65
C PHE A 225 -13.63 1.04 3.48
N ASN A 226 -12.46 1.33 2.90
CA ASN A 226 -11.17 1.29 3.57
C ASN A 226 -10.41 2.56 3.23
N GLY A 227 -9.85 3.20 4.23
CA GLY A 227 -9.18 4.49 4.09
C GLY A 227 -7.88 4.56 4.88
N MET A 228 -6.88 5.21 4.29
CA MET A 228 -5.60 5.47 4.94
C MET A 228 -5.15 6.89 4.64
N LEU A 229 -4.79 7.62 5.68
CA LEU A 229 -4.15 8.93 5.57
C LEU A 229 -2.78 8.87 6.21
N THR A 230 -1.75 9.16 5.44
CA THR A 230 -0.36 9.18 5.92
C THR A 230 0.23 10.58 5.77
N LEU A 231 0.76 11.10 6.87
CA LEU A 231 1.52 12.33 6.92
C LEU A 231 3.00 11.99 7.03
N TYR A 232 3.82 12.58 6.19
CA TYR A 232 5.26 12.33 6.15
C TYR A 232 6.03 13.60 6.53
N TYR A 233 7.08 13.41 7.30
CA TYR A 233 8.05 14.45 7.62
C TYR A 233 9.46 14.00 7.26
N HIS A 234 10.13 14.74 6.37
CA HIS A 234 11.50 14.46 5.94
C HIS A 234 12.44 15.54 6.50
N PRO A 235 13.11 15.30 7.63
CA PRO A 235 14.04 16.29 8.20
C PRO A 235 15.25 16.49 7.30
N ASN A 236 15.75 17.73 7.23
CA ASN A 236 16.88 18.07 6.36
C ASN A 236 18.21 17.43 6.76
N PHE A 237 18.31 16.90 7.99
CA PHE A 237 19.52 16.27 8.50
C PHE A 237 19.57 14.75 8.22
N LEU A 238 18.49 14.17 7.71
CA LEU A 238 18.42 12.78 7.27
C LEU A 238 18.30 12.73 5.74
N GLU A 239 19.13 11.90 5.10
CA GLU A 239 19.11 11.79 3.64
C GLU A 239 18.03 10.85 3.12
N ASP A 240 17.87 9.66 3.73
CA ASP A 240 17.10 8.54 3.20
C ASP A 240 15.88 8.19 4.04
N ILE A 241 15.75 8.77 5.22
CA ILE A 241 14.76 8.39 6.23
C ILE A 241 13.86 9.56 6.55
N GLY A 242 12.57 9.31 6.55
CA GLY A 242 11.54 10.20 7.05
C GLY A 242 10.77 9.56 8.19
N PHE A 243 9.96 10.38 8.85
CA PHE A 243 9.00 9.95 9.85
C PHE A 243 7.61 9.95 9.23
N PHE A 244 6.73 9.06 9.69
CA PHE A 244 5.33 9.08 9.30
C PHE A 244 4.39 8.96 10.50
N VAL A 245 3.20 9.51 10.31
CA VAL A 245 2.01 9.23 11.12
C VAL A 245 0.94 8.74 10.15
N ARG A 246 0.34 7.60 10.45
CA ARG A 246 -0.68 6.95 9.63
C ARG A 246 -1.96 6.79 10.41
N PHE A 247 -3.09 7.16 9.81
CA PHE A 247 -4.43 6.87 10.27
C PHE A 247 -5.03 5.83 9.33
N TYR A 248 -5.56 4.77 9.86
CA TYR A 248 -6.18 3.69 9.08
C TYR A 248 -7.57 3.37 9.60
N HIS A 249 -8.48 3.10 8.66
CA HIS A 249 -9.82 2.57 8.89
C HIS A 249 -10.11 1.51 7.85
N GLY A 250 -10.44 0.28 8.25
CA GLY A 250 -10.83 -0.72 7.26
C GLY A 250 -10.63 -2.16 7.68
N ALA A 251 -10.73 -3.07 6.70
CA ALA A 251 -10.36 -4.46 6.87
C ALA A 251 -8.85 -4.59 7.10
N ASP A 252 -8.43 -5.52 7.92
CA ASP A 252 -6.99 -5.76 8.11
C ASP A 252 -6.36 -6.21 6.79
N TYR A 253 -5.33 -5.49 6.38
CA TYR A 253 -4.60 -5.76 5.12
C TYR A 253 -3.56 -6.88 5.27
N TYR A 254 -3.41 -7.43 6.46
CA TYR A 254 -2.40 -8.45 6.77
C TYR A 254 -2.94 -9.86 6.57
N ASN A 255 -2.71 -10.45 5.41
CA ASN A 255 -3.02 -11.83 5.01
C ASN A 255 -4.31 -12.42 5.63
N ILE A 256 -4.21 -13.49 6.39
CA ILE A 256 -5.33 -14.25 6.99
C ILE A 256 -6.17 -13.42 8.00
N TYR A 257 -5.69 -12.26 8.42
CA TYR A 257 -6.39 -11.34 9.33
C TYR A 257 -7.47 -10.49 8.64
N PHE A 258 -7.63 -10.59 7.33
CA PHE A 258 -8.50 -9.77 6.48
C PHE A 258 -9.95 -9.66 6.95
N ASP A 259 -10.45 -10.59 7.72
CA ASP A 259 -11.83 -10.63 8.26
C ASP A 259 -12.04 -9.63 9.42
N ARG A 260 -10.95 -9.15 10.01
CA ARG A 260 -10.98 -8.16 11.10
C ARG A 260 -11.16 -6.76 10.55
N ARG A 261 -11.88 -5.93 11.31
CA ARG A 261 -11.94 -4.48 11.07
C ARG A 261 -11.04 -3.78 12.06
N ILE A 262 -10.13 -2.96 11.56
CA ILE A 262 -9.14 -2.26 12.38
C ILE A 262 -9.19 -0.76 12.14
N ASP A 263 -9.05 -0.02 13.22
CA ASP A 263 -8.92 1.43 13.30
C ASP A 263 -7.71 1.75 14.13
N PHE A 264 -6.71 2.43 13.55
CA PHE A 264 -5.51 2.73 14.31
C PHE A 264 -4.80 4.00 13.85
N ILE A 265 -3.98 4.53 14.75
CA ILE A 265 -2.95 5.53 14.47
C ILE A 265 -1.60 4.88 14.72
N GLN A 266 -0.74 4.91 13.71
CA GLN A 266 0.58 4.29 13.74
C GLN A 266 1.66 5.33 13.44
N PHE A 267 2.82 5.17 14.08
CA PHE A 267 3.98 6.03 13.91
C PHE A 267 5.17 5.19 13.45
N GLY A 268 6.09 5.79 12.71
CA GLY A 268 7.26 5.04 12.31
C GLY A 268 8.27 5.81 11.48
N LEU A 269 9.23 5.04 10.99
CA LEU A 269 10.26 5.46 10.06
C LEU A 269 9.97 4.88 8.68
N MET A 270 10.28 5.64 7.64
CA MET A 270 10.11 5.20 6.26
C MET A 270 11.27 5.65 5.39
N THR A 271 11.49 4.98 4.28
CA THR A 271 12.43 5.45 3.26
C THR A 271 11.81 6.58 2.46
N GLU A 272 12.61 7.59 2.08
CA GLU A 272 12.13 8.69 1.22
C GLU A 272 11.77 8.16 -0.18
N ILE A 273 10.51 8.34 -0.59
CA ILE A 273 10.01 7.83 -1.87
C ILE A 273 10.53 8.65 -3.06
N LEU A 274 10.64 9.96 -2.91
CA LEU A 274 11.01 10.86 -4.00
C LEU A 274 12.10 11.85 -3.56
N ARG A 275 13.30 11.62 -4.05
CA ARG A 275 14.39 12.62 -4.01
C ARG A 275 14.34 13.49 -5.26
N PHE A 276 14.35 14.80 -5.08
CA PHE A 276 14.45 15.79 -6.14
C PHE A 276 15.63 16.73 -5.90
#